data_0bfc0178e2bd0a7a5274738867f58235
#
_entry.id   0bfc0178e2bd0a7a5274738867f58235
#
_cell.length_a   1.000
_cell.length_b   1.000
_cell.length_c   1.000
_cell.angle_alpha   90.00
_cell.angle_beta   90.00
_cell.angle_gamma   90.00
#
_symmetry.space_group_name_H-M   'P 1'
#
loop_
_entity.id
_entity.type
_entity.pdbx_description
1 polymer ?
#
loop_
_entity_poly.entity_id
_entity_poly.type
_entity_poly.pdbx_seq_one_letter_code
_entity_poly.pdbx_strand_id
1 'polypeptide(L)' 'MPPTFAECVVQFSILRDGSLVDVRVEETSGDGAFDSAAAAAVKAAGPLAPLPPQFKERFLKVHVQFKTR' A
#
# COMPACT_ATOMS: atom_id res chain seq x y z
N MET A 1 -9.92 9.92 -23.96
CA MET A 1 -8.50 10.26 -23.84
C MET A 1 -8.01 9.90 -22.46
N PRO A 2 -6.89 9.20 -22.36
CA PRO A 2 -6.39 8.84 -21.04
C PRO A 2 -5.95 10.08 -20.27
N PRO A 3 -6.04 10.04 -18.95
CA PRO A 3 -5.60 11.18 -18.15
C PRO A 3 -4.09 11.35 -18.27
N THR A 4 -3.62 12.58 -18.07
CA THR A 4 -2.19 12.84 -18.10
C THR A 4 -1.49 12.30 -16.87
N PHE A 5 -2.25 11.94 -15.85
CA PHE A 5 -1.70 11.30 -14.66
C PHE A 5 -2.72 10.30 -14.14
N ALA A 6 -2.22 9.36 -13.39
CA ALA A 6 -3.04 8.37 -12.73
C ALA A 6 -2.74 8.40 -11.24
N GLU A 7 -3.75 8.12 -10.44
CA GLU A 7 -3.51 7.97 -9.00
C GLU A 7 -4.41 6.89 -8.42
N CYS A 8 -3.87 6.16 -7.47
CA CYS A 8 -4.64 5.14 -6.77
C CYS A 8 -4.21 5.15 -5.30
N VAL A 9 -5.04 4.54 -4.47
CA VAL A 9 -4.74 4.39 -3.05
C VAL A 9 -4.66 2.90 -2.75
N VAL A 10 -3.53 2.48 -2.18
CA VAL A 10 -3.34 1.10 -1.75
C VAL A 10 -3.37 1.07 -0.23
N GLN A 11 -4.19 0.18 0.29
CA GLN A 11 -4.33 -0.01 1.72
C GLN A 11 -3.65 -1.32 2.12
N PHE A 12 -2.98 -1.32 3.25
CA PHE A 12 -2.39 -2.54 3.78
C PHE A 12 -2.21 -2.39 5.29
N SER A 13 -1.92 -3.52 5.95
CA SER A 13 -1.67 -3.53 7.38
C SER A 13 -0.25 -4.00 7.64
N ILE A 14 0.38 -3.41 8.63
CA ILE A 14 1.71 -3.80 9.09
C ILE A 14 1.53 -4.51 10.42
N LEU A 15 1.95 -5.77 10.48
CA LEU A 15 1.88 -6.53 11.72
C LEU A 15 3.06 -6.16 12.62
N ARG A 16 3.00 -6.60 13.87
CA ARG A 16 4.01 -6.23 14.85
C ARG A 16 5.42 -6.65 14.46
N ASP A 17 5.54 -7.72 13.69
CA ASP A 17 6.84 -8.21 13.23
C ASP A 17 7.31 -7.53 11.94
N GLY A 18 6.53 -6.58 11.42
CA GLY A 18 6.87 -5.88 10.20
C GLY A 18 6.29 -6.49 8.93
N SER A 19 5.55 -7.59 9.05
CA SER A 19 4.93 -8.23 7.89
C SER A 19 3.82 -7.35 7.33
N LEU A 20 3.70 -7.33 6.01
CA LEU A 20 2.62 -6.61 5.33
C LEU A 20 1.53 -7.61 4.95
N VAL A 21 0.29 -7.31 5.32
CA VAL A 21 -0.85 -8.18 5.03
C VAL A 21 -2.01 -7.34 4.51
N ASP A 22 -2.98 -8.02 3.90
CA ASP A 22 -4.21 -7.39 3.42
C ASP A 22 -3.94 -6.24 2.44
N VAL A 23 -2.96 -6.42 1.57
CA VAL A 23 -2.65 -5.42 0.56
C VAL A 23 -3.78 -5.40 -0.48
N ARG A 24 -4.39 -4.24 -0.65
CA ARG A 24 -5.48 -4.10 -1.61
C ARG A 24 -5.53 -2.68 -2.15
N VAL A 25 -6.10 -2.54 -3.34
CA VAL A 25 -6.32 -1.23 -3.94
C VAL A 25 -7.64 -0.70 -3.37
N GLU A 26 -7.56 0.38 -2.63
CA GLU A 26 -8.74 0.99 -2.02
C GLU A 26 -9.45 1.90 -3.01
N GLU A 27 -8.68 2.67 -3.77
CA GLU A 27 -9.22 3.54 -4.81
C GLU A 27 -8.44 3.30 -6.09
N THR A 28 -9.14 2.88 -7.12
CA THR A 28 -8.48 2.57 -8.40
C THR A 28 -8.24 3.85 -9.20
N SER A 29 -7.15 3.82 -9.97
CA SER A 29 -6.85 4.89 -10.91
C SER A 29 -7.69 4.80 -12.18
N GLY A 30 -8.35 3.66 -12.38
CA GLY A 30 -8.99 3.35 -13.65
C GLY A 30 -8.08 2.63 -14.62
N ASP A 31 -6.80 2.47 -14.27
CA ASP A 31 -5.81 1.76 -15.07
C ASP A 31 -5.35 0.55 -14.26
N GLY A 32 -5.79 -0.64 -14.67
CA GLY A 32 -5.46 -1.85 -13.95
C GLY A 32 -3.97 -2.14 -13.89
N ALA A 33 -3.23 -1.77 -14.93
CA ALA A 33 -1.78 -1.99 -14.93
C ALA A 33 -1.10 -1.11 -13.88
N PHE A 34 -1.53 0.15 -13.77
CA PHE A 34 -0.99 1.05 -12.77
C PHE A 34 -1.32 0.57 -11.36
N ASP A 35 -2.57 0.16 -11.15
CA ASP A 35 -3.01 -0.33 -9.84
C ASP A 35 -2.24 -1.58 -9.43
N SER A 36 -2.05 -2.51 -10.36
CA SER A 36 -1.30 -3.73 -10.10
C SER A 36 0.15 -3.43 -9.77
N ALA A 37 0.76 -2.48 -10.47
CA ALA A 37 2.14 -2.10 -10.22
C ALA A 37 2.27 -1.47 -8.83
N ALA A 38 1.29 -0.65 -8.43
CA ALA A 38 1.31 -0.02 -7.12
C ALA A 38 1.20 -1.07 -6.01
N ALA A 39 0.28 -2.01 -6.15
CA ALA A 39 0.11 -3.07 -5.16
C ALA A 39 1.37 -3.94 -5.09
N ALA A 40 1.97 -4.26 -6.24
CA ALA A 40 3.19 -5.05 -6.27
C ALA A 40 4.35 -4.31 -5.61
N ALA A 41 4.43 -3.00 -5.79
CA ALA A 41 5.46 -2.20 -5.16
C ALA A 41 5.34 -2.24 -3.63
N VAL A 42 4.11 -2.18 -3.11
CA VAL A 42 3.88 -2.29 -1.67
C VAL A 42 4.32 -3.65 -1.18
N LYS A 43 3.94 -4.72 -1.87
CA LYS A 43 4.31 -6.07 -1.46
C LYS A 43 5.82 -6.27 -1.49
N ALA A 44 6.48 -5.69 -2.48
CA ALA A 44 7.94 -5.81 -2.63
C ALA A 44 8.68 -5.01 -1.55
N ALA A 45 8.05 -4.01 -0.96
CA ALA A 45 8.68 -3.21 0.08
C ALA A 45 8.76 -3.94 1.43
N GLY A 46 7.92 -4.95 1.63
CA GLY A 46 7.91 -5.68 2.88
C GLY A 46 8.83 -6.89 2.87
N PRO A 47 9.08 -7.50 4.02
CA PRO A 47 8.62 -7.03 5.32
C PRO A 47 9.40 -5.81 5.78
N LEU A 48 8.78 -5.05 6.66
CA LEU A 48 9.41 -3.86 7.24
C LEU A 48 10.04 -4.19 8.59
N ALA A 49 10.68 -3.20 9.20
CA ALA A 49 11.19 -3.37 10.54
C ALA A 49 10.01 -3.60 11.51
N PRO A 50 10.22 -4.39 12.58
CA PRO A 50 9.16 -4.61 13.55
C PRO A 50 8.68 -3.29 14.16
N LEU A 51 7.39 -3.27 14.54
CA LEU A 51 6.83 -2.11 15.21
C LEU A 51 7.47 -1.95 16.58
N PRO A 52 7.62 -0.70 17.07
CA PRO A 52 8.25 -0.49 18.37
C PRO A 52 7.39 -1.09 19.50
N PRO A 53 8.03 -1.50 20.60
CA PRO A 53 7.29 -2.09 21.72
C PRO A 53 6.22 -1.16 22.31
N GLN A 54 6.39 0.14 22.12
CA GLN A 54 5.44 1.12 22.61
C GLN A 54 4.13 1.10 21.85
N PHE A 55 4.16 0.58 20.61
CA PHE A 55 2.97 0.48 19.79
C PHE A 55 2.10 -0.65 20.32
N LYS A 56 0.93 -0.33 20.84
CA LYS A 56 0.12 -1.30 21.57
C LYS A 56 -0.90 -2.03 20.73
N GLU A 57 -1.12 -1.59 19.49
CA GLU A 57 -2.05 -2.24 18.59
C GLU A 57 -1.42 -3.47 17.97
N ARG A 58 -2.28 -4.40 17.50
CA ARG A 58 -1.80 -5.62 16.86
C ARG A 58 -1.26 -5.36 15.48
N PHE A 59 -1.73 -4.30 14.84
CA PHE A 59 -1.34 -3.96 13.49
C PHE A 59 -1.53 -2.46 13.28
N LEU A 60 -0.87 -1.97 12.26
CA LEU A 60 -0.99 -0.57 11.85
C LEU A 60 -1.56 -0.55 10.44
N LYS A 61 -2.73 0.07 10.26
CA LYS A 61 -3.34 0.19 8.95
C LYS A 61 -2.79 1.43 8.26
N VAL A 62 -2.36 1.25 7.01
CA VAL A 62 -1.69 2.30 6.25
C VAL A 62 -2.38 2.46 4.91
N HIS A 63 -2.52 3.69 4.48
CA HIS A 63 -3.03 4.05 3.15
C HIS A 63 -1.94 4.82 2.43
N VAL A 64 -1.56 4.35 1.26
CA VAL A 64 -0.52 4.99 0.47
C VAL A 64 -1.12 5.44 -0.85
N GLN A 65 -0.96 6.72 -1.15
CA GLN A 65 -1.42 7.26 -2.42
C GLN A 65 -0.28 7.23 -3.42
N PHE A 66 -0.53 6.60 -4.56
CA PHE A 66 0.41 6.55 -5.68
C PHE A 66 -0.13 7.43 -6.79
N LYS A 67 0.71 8.25 -7.35
CA LYS A 67 0.29 9.07 -8.48
C LYS A 67 1.45 9.33 -9.41
N THR A 68 1.11 9.52 -10.67
CA THR A 68 2.08 9.86 -11.72
C THR A 68 1.77 11.25 -12.24
N ARG A 69 2.69 11.76 -13.04
CA ARG A 69 2.53 13.08 -13.63
C ARG A 69 2.79 13.02 -15.09
#